data_201fe52d41275804eab99121a4ec880a
#
_entry.id   201fe52d41275804eab99121a4ec880a
#
_cell.length_a   1.000
_cell.length_b   1.000
_cell.length_c   1.000
_cell.angle_alpha   90.00
_cell.angle_beta   90.00
_cell.angle_gamma   90.00
#
_symmetry.space_group_name_H-M   'P 1'
#
loop_
_entity.id
_entity.type
_entity.pdbx_description
1 polymer ?
#
loop_
_entity_poly.entity_id
_entity_poly.type
_entity_poly.pdbx_seq_one_letter_code
_entity_poly.pdbx_strand_id
1 'polypeptide(L)'
;MKILSDKNNLQILHEDNHLIVVNKRVGDLVQGDKTGDKPLSDVVKEYIKDKYNKPGEVFLGVVHRLDRPTTGIVVFARTSKALTRMNELFSNRETQKTYWAIVKNKPQNSEDKLVHYLKRNEKNNTSKAHTKEVPESKLASLDYKIIKELNNYFALEINLHTGRHHQIRAQLSAIGSPIKGDLKYGFDRSNPDGGIHLHARKLVFIHPVSKENLEIVAPVPNDVVWNAI
;
A
#
# COMPACT_ATOMS: atom_id res chain seq x y z
N MET A 1 16.78 -11.95 5.49
CA MET A 1 17.55 -10.77 5.02
C MET A 1 16.62 -9.86 4.23
N LYS A 2 16.63 -8.55 4.44
CA LYS A 2 15.80 -7.60 3.70
C LYS A 2 16.40 -7.34 2.33
N ILE A 3 15.64 -7.56 1.27
CA ILE A 3 16.07 -7.30 -0.12
C ILE A 3 15.32 -6.07 -0.59
N LEU A 4 16.06 -4.97 -0.83
CA LEU A 4 15.49 -3.76 -1.45
C LEU A 4 15.42 -3.92 -2.97
N SER A 5 14.53 -3.17 -3.58
CA SER A 5 14.44 -3.11 -5.04
C SER A 5 15.62 -2.35 -5.63
N ASP A 6 16.14 -2.88 -6.73
CA ASP A 6 17.06 -2.22 -7.65
C ASP A 6 16.57 -2.39 -9.10
N LYS A 7 17.23 -1.74 -10.06
CA LYS A 7 16.81 -1.77 -11.47
C LYS A 7 16.77 -3.16 -12.10
N ASN A 8 17.52 -4.14 -11.55
CA ASN A 8 17.62 -5.49 -12.09
C ASN A 8 16.63 -6.48 -11.45
N ASN A 9 16.09 -6.13 -10.26
CA ASN A 9 15.21 -7.00 -9.49
C ASN A 9 13.79 -6.44 -9.28
N LEU A 10 13.44 -5.32 -9.94
CA LEU A 10 12.10 -4.75 -9.90
C LEU A 10 11.04 -5.78 -10.32
N GLN A 11 9.98 -5.89 -9.53
CA GLN A 11 8.81 -6.69 -9.87
C GLN A 11 7.77 -5.81 -10.58
N ILE A 12 7.81 -5.79 -11.92
CA ILE A 12 6.90 -4.99 -12.73
C ILE A 12 5.62 -5.78 -12.94
N LEU A 13 4.48 -5.16 -12.61
CA LEU A 13 3.14 -5.73 -12.74
C LEU A 13 2.44 -5.27 -14.03
N HIS A 14 2.74 -4.05 -14.45
CA HIS A 14 2.23 -3.45 -15.68
C HIS A 14 3.19 -2.38 -16.16
N GLU A 15 3.34 -2.26 -17.47
CA GLU A 15 4.13 -1.21 -18.08
C GLU A 15 3.61 -0.88 -19.47
N ASP A 16 3.35 0.41 -19.69
CA ASP A 16 3.02 0.99 -21.00
C ASP A 16 3.68 2.38 -21.17
N ASN A 17 3.26 3.14 -22.19
CA ASN A 17 3.81 4.46 -22.45
C ASN A 17 3.43 5.52 -21.39
N HIS A 18 2.43 5.25 -20.56
CA HIS A 18 1.80 6.22 -19.65
C HIS A 18 1.96 5.84 -18.18
N LEU A 19 1.97 4.57 -17.86
CA LEU A 19 2.04 4.04 -16.50
C LEU A 19 3.15 2.98 -16.38
N ILE A 20 3.69 2.88 -15.18
CA ILE A 20 4.44 1.71 -14.73
C ILE A 20 3.97 1.35 -13.32
N VAL A 21 3.67 0.09 -13.11
CA VAL A 21 3.16 -0.43 -11.83
C VAL A 21 4.10 -1.51 -11.33
N VAL A 22 4.51 -1.38 -10.08
CA VAL A 22 5.47 -2.30 -9.46
C VAL A 22 4.89 -2.93 -8.21
N ASN A 23 5.35 -4.14 -7.90
CA ASN A 23 5.11 -4.79 -6.62
C ASN A 23 6.22 -4.37 -5.64
N LYS A 24 5.92 -3.37 -4.81
CA LYS A 24 6.85 -2.81 -3.83
C LYS A 24 7.21 -3.83 -2.77
N ARG A 25 8.49 -3.96 -2.47
CA ARG A 25 9.01 -4.82 -1.40
C ARG A 25 9.00 -4.13 -0.04
N VAL A 26 9.15 -4.93 1.02
CA VAL A 26 9.39 -4.42 2.38
C VAL A 26 10.63 -3.55 2.37
N GLY A 27 10.49 -2.36 2.96
CA GLY A 27 11.60 -1.43 3.15
C GLY A 27 11.87 -0.45 2.04
N ASP A 28 11.33 -0.66 0.84
CA ASP A 28 11.40 0.35 -0.21
C ASP A 28 10.62 1.61 0.22
N LEU A 29 11.22 2.76 0.03
CA LEU A 29 10.54 4.05 0.10
C LEU A 29 9.98 4.38 -1.26
N VAL A 30 8.70 4.72 -1.38
CA VAL A 30 8.11 5.09 -2.67
C VAL A 30 8.68 6.41 -3.20
N GLN A 31 8.89 7.37 -2.31
CA GLN A 31 9.42 8.70 -2.58
C GLN A 31 10.46 9.06 -1.52
N GLY A 32 11.45 9.84 -1.87
CA GLY A 32 12.50 10.28 -0.95
C GLY A 32 11.94 10.96 0.29
N ASP A 33 12.58 10.72 1.41
CA ASP A 33 12.30 11.33 2.70
C ASP A 33 13.61 11.81 3.37
N LYS A 34 13.53 12.21 4.63
CA LYS A 34 14.68 12.71 5.40
C LYS A 34 15.73 11.64 5.74
N THR A 35 15.51 10.37 5.45
CA THR A 35 16.47 9.30 5.73
C THR A 35 17.62 9.26 4.74
N GLY A 36 17.45 9.85 3.54
CA GLY A 36 18.44 9.81 2.48
C GLY A 36 18.52 8.48 1.73
N ASP A 37 17.69 7.50 2.09
CA ASP A 37 17.64 6.24 1.38
C ASP A 37 17.10 6.44 -0.05
N LYS A 38 17.68 5.72 -1.02
CA LYS A 38 17.26 5.78 -2.43
C LYS A 38 15.80 5.36 -2.59
N PRO A 39 14.93 6.23 -3.12
CA PRO A 39 13.53 5.91 -3.25
C PRO A 39 13.25 4.99 -4.46
N LEU A 40 12.17 4.23 -4.37
CA LEU A 40 11.70 3.34 -5.44
C LEU A 40 11.44 4.11 -6.76
N SER A 41 11.00 5.37 -6.67
CA SER A 41 10.86 6.25 -7.83
C SER A 41 12.16 6.40 -8.62
N ASP A 42 13.30 6.50 -7.96
CA ASP A 42 14.60 6.65 -8.63
C ASP A 42 15.07 5.32 -9.20
N VAL A 43 14.83 4.22 -8.49
CA VAL A 43 15.08 2.86 -9.00
C VAL A 43 14.27 2.60 -10.28
N VAL A 44 13.00 3.01 -10.32
CA VAL A 44 12.15 2.87 -11.52
C VAL A 44 12.63 3.77 -12.65
N LYS A 45 13.10 5.00 -12.37
CA LYS A 45 13.70 5.87 -13.40
C LYS A 45 14.95 5.25 -14.01
N GLU A 46 15.82 4.67 -13.21
CA GLU A 46 17.01 3.96 -13.69
C GLU A 46 16.63 2.78 -14.59
N TYR A 47 15.66 1.97 -14.17
CA TYR A 47 15.14 0.88 -14.99
C TYR A 47 14.63 1.38 -16.35
N ILE A 48 13.81 2.43 -16.38
CA ILE A 48 13.27 3.00 -17.61
C ILE A 48 14.41 3.56 -18.48
N LYS A 49 15.39 4.25 -17.88
CA LYS A 49 16.54 4.81 -18.58
C LYS A 49 17.33 3.75 -19.30
N ASP A 50 17.66 2.67 -18.60
CA ASP A 50 18.42 1.55 -19.16
C ASP A 50 17.62 0.80 -20.23
N LYS A 51 16.38 0.40 -19.93
CA LYS A 51 15.54 -0.40 -20.85
C LYS A 51 15.29 0.29 -22.19
N TYR A 52 15.11 1.60 -22.18
CA TYR A 52 14.78 2.38 -23.36
C TYR A 52 15.95 3.23 -23.91
N ASN A 53 17.16 3.03 -23.41
CA ASN A 53 18.37 3.77 -23.80
C ASN A 53 18.13 5.30 -23.82
N LYS A 54 17.47 5.83 -22.76
CA LYS A 54 17.13 7.26 -22.70
C LYS A 54 18.39 8.11 -22.50
N PRO A 55 18.70 9.07 -23.40
CA PRO A 55 19.93 9.88 -23.27
C PRO A 55 19.85 10.92 -22.16
N GLY A 56 18.64 11.32 -21.74
CA GLY A 56 18.40 12.39 -20.75
C GLY A 56 17.73 11.89 -19.47
N GLU A 57 17.17 12.84 -18.73
CA GLU A 57 16.40 12.56 -17.52
C GLU A 57 15.06 11.89 -17.84
N VAL A 58 14.67 10.95 -16.99
CA VAL A 58 13.40 10.25 -17.10
C VAL A 58 12.38 10.92 -16.19
N PHE A 59 11.29 11.41 -16.78
CA PHE A 59 10.14 11.84 -16.00
C PHE A 59 9.45 10.63 -15.36
N LEU A 60 9.16 10.72 -14.07
CA LEU A 60 8.33 9.75 -13.34
C LEU A 60 7.55 10.47 -12.25
N GLY A 61 6.22 10.43 -12.34
CA GLY A 61 5.32 11.01 -11.35
C GLY A 61 4.86 9.97 -10.33
N VAL A 62 4.95 10.31 -9.04
CA VAL A 62 4.42 9.47 -7.96
C VAL A 62 2.93 9.73 -7.81
N VAL A 63 2.09 8.74 -8.11
CA VAL A 63 0.63 8.84 -8.03
C VAL A 63 0.13 8.65 -6.60
N HIS A 64 0.62 7.63 -5.91
CA HIS A 64 0.30 7.33 -4.52
C HIS A 64 1.47 6.65 -3.82
N ARG A 65 1.34 6.44 -2.52
CA ARG A 65 2.41 5.83 -1.71
C ARG A 65 1.86 4.72 -0.84
N LEU A 66 2.75 3.78 -0.54
CA LEU A 66 2.59 2.81 0.55
C LEU A 66 3.60 3.11 1.65
N ASP A 67 3.27 2.74 2.88
CA ASP A 67 4.19 2.83 4.01
C ASP A 67 5.43 1.95 3.75
N ARG A 68 6.57 2.32 4.31
CA ARG A 68 7.83 1.58 4.17
C ARG A 68 7.72 0.09 4.49
N PRO A 69 7.03 -0.35 5.58
CA PRO A 69 6.89 -1.77 5.91
C PRO A 69 5.79 -2.50 5.12
N THR A 70 4.97 -1.79 4.35
CA THR A 70 3.86 -2.34 3.55
C THR A 70 4.35 -2.76 2.17
N THR A 71 3.84 -3.87 1.63
CA THR A 71 4.15 -4.39 0.31
C THR A 71 3.00 -4.21 -0.68
N GLY A 72 3.27 -4.45 -1.97
CA GLY A 72 2.24 -4.51 -3.00
C GLY A 72 2.24 -3.37 -4.00
N ILE A 73 1.12 -3.14 -4.63
CA ILE A 73 0.95 -2.29 -5.81
C ILE A 73 1.32 -0.84 -5.54
N VAL A 74 2.25 -0.32 -6.35
CA VAL A 74 2.54 1.12 -6.46
C VAL A 74 2.51 1.53 -7.92
N VAL A 75 1.74 2.56 -8.25
CA VAL A 75 1.58 3.12 -9.59
C VAL A 75 2.42 4.38 -9.73
N PHE A 76 3.18 4.45 -10.80
CA PHE A 76 3.88 5.66 -11.24
C PHE A 76 3.38 6.07 -12.61
N ALA A 77 3.32 7.38 -12.86
CA ALA A 77 3.00 7.94 -14.16
C ALA A 77 4.28 8.26 -14.94
N ARG A 78 4.35 7.81 -16.19
CA ARG A 78 5.50 8.05 -17.09
C ARG A 78 5.39 9.34 -17.87
N THR A 79 4.24 10.05 -17.77
CA THR A 79 4.01 11.36 -18.38
C THR A 79 3.27 12.28 -17.41
N SER A 80 3.48 13.60 -17.53
CA SER A 80 2.79 14.61 -16.71
C SER A 80 1.26 14.55 -16.89
N LYS A 81 0.79 14.34 -18.11
CA LYS A 81 -0.64 14.20 -18.41
C LYS A 81 -1.26 12.97 -17.74
N ALA A 82 -0.56 11.83 -17.73
CA ALA A 82 -1.01 10.64 -17.00
C ALA A 82 -1.00 10.88 -15.49
N LEU A 83 0.01 11.59 -14.95
CA LEU A 83 0.06 11.93 -13.54
C LEU A 83 -1.14 12.76 -13.09
N THR A 84 -1.48 13.82 -13.83
CA THR A 84 -2.65 14.66 -13.53
C THR A 84 -3.94 13.82 -13.49
N ARG A 85 -4.19 13.03 -14.52
CA ARG A 85 -5.39 12.20 -14.62
C ARG A 85 -5.44 11.11 -13.55
N MET A 86 -4.31 10.48 -13.23
CA MET A 86 -4.27 9.50 -12.13
C MET A 86 -4.53 10.14 -10.78
N ASN A 87 -3.99 11.34 -10.52
CA ASN A 87 -4.29 12.09 -9.30
C ASN A 87 -5.78 12.42 -9.17
N GLU A 88 -6.45 12.77 -10.28
CA GLU A 88 -7.90 12.98 -10.33
C GLU A 88 -8.65 11.69 -9.97
N LEU A 89 -8.33 10.54 -10.59
CA LEU A 89 -8.95 9.25 -10.28
C LEU A 89 -8.81 8.87 -8.80
N PHE A 90 -7.62 9.08 -8.22
CA PHE A 90 -7.38 8.79 -6.79
C PHE A 90 -8.10 9.76 -5.86
N SER A 91 -8.15 11.07 -6.18
CA SER A 91 -8.82 12.09 -5.38
C SER A 91 -10.36 11.92 -5.41
N ASN A 92 -10.90 11.59 -6.56
CA ASN A 92 -12.34 11.35 -6.78
C ASN A 92 -12.79 9.97 -6.27
N ARG A 93 -11.85 9.10 -5.83
CA ARG A 93 -12.12 7.73 -5.39
C ARG A 93 -12.69 6.82 -6.48
N GLU A 94 -12.29 7.07 -7.70
CA GLU A 94 -12.65 6.27 -8.89
C GLU A 94 -11.75 5.04 -9.08
N THR A 95 -11.00 4.68 -8.02
CA THR A 95 -10.14 3.50 -7.97
C THR A 95 -10.63 2.53 -6.91
N GLN A 96 -10.66 1.24 -7.20
CA GLN A 96 -10.94 0.19 -6.22
C GLN A 96 -9.62 -0.37 -5.71
N LYS A 97 -9.41 -0.29 -4.40
CA LYS A 97 -8.17 -0.72 -3.73
C LYS A 97 -8.48 -1.84 -2.76
N THR A 98 -7.97 -3.03 -3.05
CA THR A 98 -8.09 -4.19 -2.18
C THR A 98 -6.74 -4.52 -1.56
N TYR A 99 -6.73 -4.64 -0.24
CA TYR A 99 -5.57 -5.05 0.54
C TYR A 99 -5.82 -6.41 1.18
N TRP A 100 -4.76 -7.16 1.39
CA TRP A 100 -4.78 -8.30 2.28
C TRP A 100 -3.98 -7.96 3.54
N ALA A 101 -4.50 -8.38 4.69
CA ALA A 101 -3.83 -8.22 5.98
C ALA A 101 -3.89 -9.51 6.79
N ILE A 102 -2.82 -9.81 7.51
CA ILE A 102 -2.81 -10.89 8.52
C ILE A 102 -2.87 -10.24 9.89
N VAL A 103 -3.88 -10.62 10.67
CA VAL A 103 -4.07 -10.10 12.01
C VAL A 103 -3.95 -11.21 13.07
N LYS A 104 -3.59 -10.82 14.31
CA LYS A 104 -3.40 -11.74 15.43
C LYS A 104 -4.73 -12.24 15.96
N ASN A 105 -5.61 -11.31 16.29
CA ASN A 105 -6.87 -11.60 16.96
C ASN A 105 -8.00 -11.63 15.93
N LYS A 106 -8.91 -12.60 16.10
CA LYS A 106 -10.13 -12.65 15.27
C LYS A 106 -10.94 -11.38 15.51
N PRO A 107 -11.29 -10.62 14.45
CA PRO A 107 -12.28 -9.57 14.57
C PRO A 107 -13.61 -10.12 15.10
N GLN A 108 -14.37 -9.28 15.79
CA GLN A 108 -15.67 -9.69 16.37
C GLN A 108 -16.63 -10.22 15.30
N ASN A 109 -16.69 -9.54 14.15
CA ASN A 109 -17.51 -9.94 13.01
C ASN A 109 -16.62 -10.57 11.93
N SER A 110 -17.14 -11.54 11.17
CA SER A 110 -16.44 -12.14 10.03
C SER A 110 -16.28 -11.16 8.86
N GLU A 111 -17.17 -10.19 8.76
CA GLU A 111 -17.13 -9.06 7.84
C GLU A 111 -17.76 -7.83 8.51
N ASP A 112 -17.24 -6.64 8.22
CA ASP A 112 -17.77 -5.40 8.78
C ASP A 112 -17.26 -4.18 8.00
N LYS A 113 -17.97 -3.07 8.19
CA LYS A 113 -17.56 -1.75 7.72
C LYS A 113 -17.04 -0.91 8.87
N LEU A 114 -15.76 -0.58 8.83
CA LEU A 114 -15.13 0.29 9.82
C LEU A 114 -15.19 1.76 9.39
N VAL A 115 -15.86 2.55 10.21
CA VAL A 115 -15.94 4.01 10.05
C VAL A 115 -15.35 4.66 11.30
N HIS A 116 -14.26 5.40 11.11
CA HIS A 116 -13.56 6.10 12.19
C HIS A 116 -13.14 7.51 11.74
N TYR A 117 -12.81 8.35 12.71
CA TYR A 117 -12.16 9.64 12.49
C TYR A 117 -10.69 9.51 12.86
N LEU A 118 -9.80 9.64 11.87
CA LEU A 118 -8.36 9.48 12.08
C LEU A 118 -7.68 10.82 12.33
N LYS A 119 -7.03 10.94 13.49
CA LYS A 119 -6.15 12.06 13.82
C LYS A 119 -4.69 11.62 13.72
N ARG A 120 -3.90 12.33 12.90
CA ARG A 120 -2.46 12.08 12.77
C ARG A 120 -1.70 12.66 13.96
N ASN A 121 -0.77 11.88 14.49
CA ASN A 121 0.25 12.34 15.43
C ASN A 121 1.59 12.41 14.68
N GLU A 122 2.04 13.61 14.38
CA GLU A 122 3.28 13.83 13.61
C GLU A 122 4.53 13.47 14.42
N LYS A 123 4.53 13.69 15.76
CA LYS A 123 5.66 13.38 16.62
C LYS A 123 6.05 11.89 16.57
N ASN A 124 5.05 11.02 16.60
CA ASN A 124 5.24 9.57 16.60
C ASN A 124 5.08 8.95 15.21
N ASN A 125 4.72 9.77 14.21
CA ASN A 125 4.34 9.30 12.87
C ASN A 125 3.33 8.15 12.93
N THR A 126 2.21 8.35 13.65
CA THR A 126 1.10 7.40 13.81
C THR A 126 -0.22 8.09 13.52
N SER A 127 -1.31 7.33 13.43
CA SER A 127 -2.69 7.86 13.40
C SER A 127 -3.51 7.15 14.47
N LYS A 128 -4.37 7.89 15.16
CA LYS A 128 -5.31 7.34 16.14
C LYS A 128 -6.72 7.34 15.56
N ALA A 129 -7.40 6.21 15.67
CA ALA A 129 -8.79 6.07 15.27
C ALA A 129 -9.71 6.46 16.45
N HIS A 130 -10.70 7.30 16.16
CA HIS A 130 -11.73 7.73 17.09
C HIS A 130 -13.09 7.35 16.54
N THR A 131 -14.02 6.96 17.40
CA THR A 131 -15.41 6.63 17.02
C THR A 131 -16.27 7.87 16.76
N LYS A 132 -15.84 9.03 17.27
CA LYS A 132 -16.47 10.34 17.03
C LYS A 132 -15.46 11.31 16.46
N GLU A 133 -15.95 12.32 15.76
CA GLU A 133 -15.11 13.40 15.23
C GLU A 133 -14.40 14.15 16.37
N VAL A 134 -13.11 14.41 16.17
CA VAL A 134 -12.28 15.22 17.07
C VAL A 134 -11.53 16.29 16.24
N PRO A 135 -11.08 17.39 16.83
CA PRO A 135 -10.35 18.42 16.09
C PRO A 135 -9.19 17.85 15.27
N GLU A 136 -9.07 18.28 14.01
CA GLU A 136 -8.06 17.85 13.02
C GLU A 136 -8.17 16.37 12.57
N SER A 137 -9.21 15.65 12.97
CA SER A 137 -9.45 14.31 12.46
C SER A 137 -10.09 14.32 11.07
N LYS A 138 -9.92 13.22 10.35
CA LYS A 138 -10.51 13.04 9.01
C LYS A 138 -11.28 11.73 8.95
N LEU A 139 -12.46 11.76 8.37
CA LEU A 139 -13.27 10.56 8.16
C LEU A 139 -12.49 9.52 7.33
N ALA A 140 -12.53 8.28 7.81
CA ALA A 140 -11.88 7.12 7.21
C ALA A 140 -12.84 5.93 7.22
N SER A 141 -13.00 5.29 6.06
CA SER A 141 -13.83 4.09 5.96
C SER A 141 -13.18 3.01 5.10
N LEU A 142 -13.37 1.77 5.51
CA LEU A 142 -13.01 0.55 4.80
C LEU A 142 -14.04 -0.53 5.13
N ASP A 143 -14.16 -1.53 4.25
CA ASP A 143 -14.83 -2.79 4.58
C ASP A 143 -13.77 -3.88 4.70
N TYR A 144 -13.99 -4.87 5.56
CA TYR A 144 -13.17 -6.06 5.62
C TYR A 144 -14.02 -7.33 5.66
N LYS A 145 -13.43 -8.43 5.22
CA LYS A 145 -13.96 -9.79 5.47
C LYS A 145 -12.81 -10.74 5.81
N ILE A 146 -13.07 -11.72 6.68
CA ILE A 146 -12.15 -12.83 6.95
C ILE A 146 -12.22 -13.75 5.72
N ILE A 147 -11.09 -13.93 5.04
CA ILE A 147 -10.98 -14.82 3.87
C ILE A 147 -10.38 -16.18 4.21
N LYS A 148 -9.62 -16.26 5.33
CA LYS A 148 -9.08 -17.52 5.84
C LYS A 148 -8.74 -17.43 7.32
N GLU A 149 -9.05 -18.50 8.05
CA GLU A 149 -8.55 -18.72 9.41
C GLU A 149 -7.29 -19.60 9.32
N LEU A 150 -6.21 -19.13 9.93
CA LEU A 150 -4.93 -19.83 10.03
C LEU A 150 -4.74 -20.30 11.47
N ASN A 151 -3.77 -21.18 11.72
CA ASN A 151 -3.55 -21.73 13.06
C ASN A 151 -3.44 -20.67 14.17
N ASN A 152 -2.76 -19.55 13.90
CA ASN A 152 -2.49 -18.49 14.89
C ASN A 152 -2.89 -17.10 14.43
N TYR A 153 -3.48 -16.96 13.25
CA TYR A 153 -3.76 -15.68 12.60
C TYR A 153 -5.05 -15.75 11.78
N PHE A 154 -5.52 -14.58 11.35
CA PHE A 154 -6.67 -14.44 10.47
C PHE A 154 -6.27 -13.60 9.26
N ALA A 155 -6.57 -14.11 8.07
CA ALA A 155 -6.35 -13.37 6.83
C ALA A 155 -7.61 -12.57 6.50
N LEU A 156 -7.43 -11.27 6.29
CA LEU A 156 -8.48 -10.32 5.94
C LEU A 156 -8.29 -9.82 4.52
N GLU A 157 -9.38 -9.75 3.75
CA GLU A 157 -9.48 -8.93 2.56
C GLU A 157 -10.14 -7.60 2.94
N ILE A 158 -9.56 -6.49 2.50
CA ILE A 158 -9.94 -5.13 2.91
C ILE A 158 -10.17 -4.29 1.67
N ASN A 159 -11.39 -3.73 1.54
CA ASN A 159 -11.72 -2.76 0.50
C ASN A 159 -11.63 -1.35 1.07
N LEU A 160 -10.69 -0.56 0.54
CA LEU A 160 -10.33 0.73 1.08
C LEU A 160 -11.10 1.86 0.38
N HIS A 161 -12.05 2.51 1.05
CA HIS A 161 -12.85 3.61 0.49
C HIS A 161 -12.17 4.97 0.62
N THR A 162 -11.32 5.15 1.64
CA THR A 162 -10.52 6.36 1.86
C THR A 162 -9.04 5.99 2.00
N GLY A 163 -8.13 6.94 1.76
CA GLY A 163 -6.67 6.71 1.85
C GLY A 163 -6.01 7.63 2.87
N ARG A 164 -6.33 7.49 4.18
CA ARG A 164 -5.71 8.29 5.24
C ARG A 164 -4.39 7.67 5.68
N HIS A 165 -3.51 8.50 6.24
CA HIS A 165 -2.23 8.07 6.78
C HIS A 165 -2.41 6.90 7.77
N HIS A 166 -1.72 5.77 7.54
CA HIS A 166 -1.79 4.53 8.32
C HIS A 166 -3.21 3.98 8.55
N GLN A 167 -4.16 4.25 7.66
CA GLN A 167 -5.59 4.01 7.90
C GLN A 167 -5.89 2.58 8.32
N ILE A 168 -5.53 1.58 7.52
CA ILE A 168 -5.84 0.17 7.79
C ILE A 168 -5.22 -0.25 9.11
N ARG A 169 -3.96 0.13 9.35
CA ARG A 169 -3.20 -0.18 10.57
C ARG A 169 -3.90 0.35 11.82
N ALA A 170 -4.30 1.64 11.78
CA ALA A 170 -4.96 2.30 12.90
C ALA A 170 -6.38 1.74 13.17
N GLN A 171 -7.15 1.47 12.10
CA GLN A 171 -8.52 0.96 12.25
C GLN A 171 -8.56 -0.49 12.74
N LEU A 172 -7.70 -1.37 12.21
CA LEU A 172 -7.62 -2.75 12.69
C LEU A 172 -7.10 -2.83 14.13
N SER A 173 -6.12 -2.00 14.50
CA SER A 173 -5.66 -1.90 15.89
C SER A 173 -6.78 -1.42 16.82
N ALA A 174 -7.60 -0.46 16.39
CA ALA A 174 -8.70 0.09 17.20
C ALA A 174 -9.79 -0.94 17.52
N ILE A 175 -9.99 -1.94 16.67
CA ILE A 175 -10.91 -3.05 16.90
C ILE A 175 -10.25 -4.26 17.61
N GLY A 176 -9.01 -4.09 18.10
CA GLY A 176 -8.29 -5.16 18.82
C GLY A 176 -7.65 -6.23 17.92
N SER A 177 -7.57 -6.02 16.62
CA SER A 177 -7.01 -6.96 15.64
C SER A 177 -5.76 -6.38 14.95
N PRO A 178 -4.63 -6.17 15.69
CA PRO A 178 -3.43 -5.57 15.13
C PRO A 178 -2.81 -6.45 14.03
N ILE A 179 -2.24 -5.80 13.01
CA ILE A 179 -1.58 -6.47 11.90
C ILE A 179 -0.29 -7.13 12.36
N LYS A 180 -0.05 -8.37 11.93
CA LYS A 180 1.18 -9.12 12.23
C LYS A 180 2.43 -8.34 11.84
N GLY A 181 3.34 -8.16 12.80
CA GLY A 181 4.59 -7.41 12.65
C GLY A 181 4.50 -5.91 12.93
N ASP A 182 3.29 -5.37 13.14
CA ASP A 182 3.09 -3.93 13.33
C ASP A 182 3.22 -3.46 14.79
N LEU A 183 4.47 -3.29 15.25
CA LEU A 183 4.77 -2.82 16.61
C LEU A 183 4.14 -1.45 16.90
N LYS A 184 4.05 -0.56 15.90
CA LYS A 184 3.48 0.78 16.10
C LYS A 184 2.00 0.75 16.46
N TYR A 185 1.32 -0.33 16.10
CA TYR A 185 -0.12 -0.49 16.29
C TYR A 185 -0.49 -1.69 17.16
N GLY A 186 0.45 -2.14 18.00
CA GLY A 186 0.15 -3.06 19.10
C GLY A 186 0.37 -4.53 18.82
N PHE A 187 1.08 -4.89 17.74
CA PHE A 187 1.55 -6.27 17.61
C PHE A 187 2.82 -6.49 18.45
N ASP A 188 3.00 -7.68 19.00
CA ASP A 188 4.03 -7.96 20.02
C ASP A 188 5.46 -8.03 19.48
N ARG A 189 5.64 -8.43 18.21
CA ARG A 189 6.94 -8.69 17.61
C ARG A 189 7.04 -8.15 16.19
N SER A 190 8.21 -7.61 15.83
CA SER A 190 8.51 -7.29 14.43
C SER A 190 8.67 -8.57 13.60
N ASN A 191 8.40 -8.47 12.31
CA ASN A 191 8.83 -9.50 11.38
C ASN A 191 10.35 -9.43 11.17
N PRO A 192 11.03 -10.54 10.81
CA PRO A 192 12.48 -10.57 10.63
C PRO A 192 13.01 -9.60 9.57
N ASP A 193 12.18 -9.27 8.57
CA ASP A 193 12.50 -8.32 7.49
C ASP A 193 12.13 -6.86 7.83
N GLY A 194 11.51 -6.63 9.00
CA GLY A 194 11.00 -5.33 9.42
C GLY A 194 9.71 -4.88 8.73
N GLY A 195 9.09 -5.76 7.95
CA GLY A 195 7.80 -5.55 7.31
C GLY A 195 6.60 -5.81 8.23
N ILE A 196 5.42 -5.51 7.72
CA ILE A 196 4.15 -5.89 8.33
C ILE A 196 3.35 -6.72 7.33
N HIS A 197 2.49 -7.61 7.82
CA HIS A 197 1.63 -8.40 6.94
C HIS A 197 0.43 -7.57 6.45
N LEU A 198 0.72 -6.51 5.71
CA LEU A 198 -0.21 -5.68 4.97
C LEU A 198 0.27 -5.57 3.53
N HIS A 199 -0.57 -5.96 2.59
CA HIS A 199 -0.23 -6.05 1.18
C HIS A 199 -1.30 -5.38 0.31
N ALA A 200 -0.91 -4.40 -0.52
CA ALA A 200 -1.78 -3.81 -1.53
C ALA A 200 -1.96 -4.83 -2.68
N ARG A 201 -3.01 -5.66 -2.56
CA ARG A 201 -3.20 -6.89 -3.34
C ARG A 201 -3.75 -6.64 -4.72
N LYS A 202 -4.79 -5.79 -4.83
CA LYS A 202 -5.47 -5.51 -6.09
C LYS A 202 -5.81 -4.04 -6.23
N LEU A 203 -5.66 -3.53 -7.45
CA LEU A 203 -6.04 -2.18 -7.83
C LEU A 203 -6.80 -2.24 -9.17
N VAL A 204 -8.00 -1.64 -9.19
CA VAL A 204 -8.82 -1.52 -10.40
C VAL A 204 -9.12 -0.06 -10.67
N PHE A 205 -8.92 0.38 -11.90
CA PHE A 205 -9.21 1.74 -12.35
C PHE A 205 -9.35 1.80 -13.87
N ILE A 206 -9.96 2.89 -14.36
CA ILE A 206 -10.00 3.18 -15.80
C ILE A 206 -8.66 3.78 -16.22
N HIS A 207 -7.99 3.16 -17.17
CA HIS A 207 -6.70 3.63 -17.66
C HIS A 207 -6.81 5.08 -18.17
N PRO A 208 -5.91 6.01 -17.72
CA PRO A 208 -6.08 7.46 -17.94
C PRO A 208 -6.06 7.89 -19.41
N VAL A 209 -5.52 7.06 -20.30
CA VAL A 209 -5.38 7.36 -21.72
C VAL A 209 -6.20 6.43 -22.61
N SER A 210 -6.03 5.11 -22.53
CA SER A 210 -6.80 4.14 -23.34
C SER A 210 -8.27 4.05 -22.97
N LYS A 211 -8.64 4.45 -21.74
CA LYS A 211 -9.99 4.37 -21.18
C LYS A 211 -10.50 2.94 -20.94
N GLU A 212 -9.63 1.97 -21.05
CA GLU A 212 -9.93 0.57 -20.72
C GLU A 212 -9.92 0.34 -19.22
N ASN A 213 -10.69 -0.64 -18.76
CA ASN A 213 -10.63 -1.09 -17.36
C ASN A 213 -9.33 -1.86 -17.14
N LEU A 214 -8.52 -1.41 -16.21
CA LEU A 214 -7.26 -2.05 -15.86
C LEU A 214 -7.36 -2.64 -14.46
N GLU A 215 -7.26 -3.96 -14.36
CA GLU A 215 -7.14 -4.69 -13.11
C GLU A 215 -5.71 -5.18 -12.94
N ILE A 216 -5.09 -4.81 -11.82
CA ILE A 216 -3.73 -5.22 -11.46
C ILE A 216 -3.77 -5.99 -10.16
N VAL A 217 -3.13 -7.16 -10.14
CA VAL A 217 -3.02 -8.02 -8.97
C VAL A 217 -1.55 -8.26 -8.66
N ALA A 218 -1.11 -7.93 -7.45
CA ALA A 218 0.25 -8.18 -7.01
C ALA A 218 0.36 -9.54 -6.29
N PRO A 219 1.33 -10.38 -6.62
CA PRO A 219 1.61 -11.58 -5.82
C PRO A 219 2.06 -11.18 -4.42
N VAL A 220 1.61 -11.90 -3.41
CA VAL A 220 2.05 -11.70 -2.02
C VAL A 220 3.52 -12.04 -1.84
N PRO A 221 4.21 -11.52 -0.82
CA PRO A 221 5.57 -11.95 -0.48
C PRO A 221 5.63 -13.46 -0.21
N ASN A 222 6.74 -14.07 -0.60
CA ASN A 222 6.97 -15.50 -0.35
C ASN A 222 7.41 -15.70 1.11
N ASP A 223 6.47 -15.97 1.99
CA ASP A 223 6.70 -16.41 3.36
C ASP A 223 5.65 -17.43 3.81
N VAL A 224 5.92 -18.12 4.90
CA VAL A 224 5.09 -19.23 5.41
C VAL A 224 3.65 -18.80 5.70
N VAL A 225 3.44 -17.57 6.17
CA VAL A 225 2.11 -17.06 6.55
C VAL A 225 1.30 -16.66 5.32
N TRP A 226 1.92 -15.93 4.37
CA TRP A 226 1.29 -15.59 3.11
C TRP A 226 0.99 -16.82 2.23
N ASN A 227 1.92 -17.81 2.21
CA ASN A 227 1.74 -19.04 1.45
C ASN A 227 0.65 -19.96 2.02
N ALA A 228 0.18 -19.71 3.24
CA ALA A 228 -0.90 -20.44 3.87
C ALA A 228 -2.30 -19.92 3.49
N ILE A 229 -2.41 -18.83 2.70
CA ILE A 229 -3.67 -18.28 2.18
C ILE A 229 -3.94 -18.86 0.79
#